data_e1f2da37b5f5d97578c0b43bad46b126
#
_entry.id   e1f2da37b5f5d97578c0b43bad46b126
#
_cell.length_a   1.000
_cell.length_b   1.000
_cell.length_c   1.000
_cell.angle_alpha   90.00
_cell.angle_beta   90.00
_cell.angle_gamma   90.00
#
_symmetry.space_group_name_H-M   'P 1'
#
loop_
_entity.id
_entity.type
_entity.pdbx_description
1 polymer ?
#
loop_
_entity_poly.entity_id
_entity_poly.type
_entity_poly.pdbx_seq_one_letter_code
_entity_poly.pdbx_strand_id
1 'polypeptide(L)'
;MSVYFVVQEEVHDSDGLDAYMEAAKASSLGRGRAVVVDNAVAAVEGNWHGARLVILEFEDEGAFREWYDSPEYQKALPLRLAATDSRAALTRGLG
;
A
#
# COMPACT_ATOMS: atom_id res chain seq x y z
N MET A 1 16.74 -7.12 7.77
CA MET A 1 16.28 -7.50 6.42
C MET A 1 15.03 -6.73 6.09
N SER A 2 15.05 -5.97 5.01
CA SER A 2 13.88 -5.21 4.60
C SER A 2 12.73 -6.11 4.16
N VAL A 3 11.52 -5.66 4.43
CA VAL A 3 10.30 -6.26 3.91
C VAL A 3 9.57 -5.23 3.06
N TYR A 4 8.79 -5.70 2.12
CA TYR A 4 8.06 -4.84 1.19
C TYR A 4 6.59 -5.18 1.23
N PHE A 5 5.77 -4.15 1.45
CA PHE A 5 4.32 -4.28 1.36
C PHE A 5 3.91 -3.86 -0.05
N VAL A 6 3.45 -4.83 -0.84
CA VAL A 6 3.14 -4.64 -2.25
C VAL A 6 1.63 -4.61 -2.42
N VAL A 7 1.11 -3.53 -2.97
CA VAL A 7 -0.34 -3.34 -3.15
C VAL A 7 -0.63 -3.08 -4.63
N GLN A 8 -1.34 -4.02 -5.25
CA GLN A 8 -1.88 -3.86 -6.60
C GLN A 8 -3.31 -3.36 -6.48
N GLU A 9 -3.63 -2.25 -7.14
CA GLU A 9 -4.93 -1.60 -6.96
C GLU A 9 -5.61 -1.33 -8.30
N GLU A 10 -6.85 -1.81 -8.43
CA GLU A 10 -7.77 -1.35 -9.45
C GLU A 10 -8.67 -0.30 -8.79
N VAL A 11 -8.51 0.95 -9.17
CA VAL A 11 -9.24 2.07 -8.56
C VAL A 11 -10.56 2.26 -9.30
N HIS A 12 -11.68 2.17 -8.58
CA HIS A 12 -13.01 2.42 -9.15
C HIS A 12 -13.67 3.66 -8.56
N ASP A 13 -13.07 4.29 -7.54
CA ASP A 13 -13.55 5.52 -6.92
C ASP A 13 -12.34 6.38 -6.57
N SER A 14 -11.96 7.28 -7.48
CA SER A 14 -10.79 8.11 -7.28
C SER A 14 -10.94 9.10 -6.13
N ASP A 15 -12.15 9.60 -5.89
CA ASP A 15 -12.41 10.50 -4.76
C ASP A 15 -12.26 9.75 -3.43
N GLY A 16 -12.74 8.51 -3.39
CA GLY A 16 -12.56 7.64 -2.24
C GLY A 16 -11.10 7.32 -1.97
N LEU A 17 -10.30 7.11 -3.03
CA LEU A 17 -8.87 6.90 -2.88
C LEU A 17 -8.17 8.15 -2.34
N ASP A 18 -8.57 9.34 -2.81
CA ASP A 18 -8.03 10.59 -2.29
C ASP A 18 -8.35 10.75 -0.80
N ALA A 19 -9.56 10.41 -0.39
CA ALA A 19 -9.95 10.42 1.02
C ALA A 19 -9.11 9.45 1.85
N TYR A 20 -8.82 8.26 1.29
CA TYR A 20 -7.92 7.30 1.93
C TYR A 20 -6.52 7.89 2.11
N MET A 21 -5.96 8.48 1.06
CA MET A 21 -4.59 9.03 1.12
C MET A 21 -4.49 10.15 2.15
N GLU A 22 -5.54 10.99 2.26
CA GLU A 22 -5.60 12.04 3.26
C GLU A 22 -5.64 11.46 4.68
N ALA A 23 -6.49 10.46 4.89
CA ALA A 23 -6.60 9.79 6.19
C ALA A 23 -5.30 9.04 6.55
N ALA A 24 -4.66 8.41 5.56
CA ALA A 24 -3.42 7.66 5.77
C ALA A 24 -2.25 8.56 6.17
N LYS A 25 -2.28 9.84 5.80
CA LYS A 25 -1.24 10.81 6.25
C LYS A 25 -1.20 10.96 7.76
N ALA A 26 -2.31 10.72 8.45
CA ALA A 26 -2.34 10.79 9.90
C ALA A 26 -1.56 9.63 10.54
N SER A 27 -1.37 8.54 9.81
CA SER A 27 -0.54 7.43 10.25
C SER A 27 0.89 7.65 9.77
N SER A 28 1.83 7.70 10.69
CA SER A 28 3.24 7.77 10.30
C SER A 28 3.72 6.40 9.86
N LEU A 29 4.44 6.32 8.73
CA LEU A 29 5.08 5.07 8.31
C LEU A 29 6.16 4.62 9.30
N GLY A 30 6.58 5.51 10.22
CA GLY A 30 7.58 5.17 11.21
C GLY A 30 8.91 4.80 10.54
N ARG A 31 9.30 3.51 10.66
CA ARG A 31 10.53 2.99 10.05
C ARG A 31 10.33 2.53 8.61
N GLY A 32 9.24 2.97 7.97
CA GLY A 32 8.92 2.63 6.60
C GLY A 32 9.03 3.81 5.67
N ARG A 33 9.03 3.52 4.36
CA ARG A 33 9.02 4.55 3.32
C ARG A 33 8.36 4.01 2.06
N ALA A 34 7.79 4.91 1.26
CA ALA A 34 7.28 4.54 -0.05
C ALA A 34 8.43 4.45 -1.04
N VAL A 35 8.55 3.35 -1.76
CA VAL A 35 9.58 3.17 -2.79
C VAL A 35 9.00 3.12 -4.19
N VAL A 36 7.72 2.77 -4.34
CA VAL A 36 7.01 2.82 -5.62
C VAL A 36 5.61 3.35 -5.38
N VAL A 37 5.21 4.34 -6.17
CA VAL A 37 3.82 4.76 -6.33
C VAL A 37 3.64 5.04 -7.82
N ASP A 38 2.96 4.14 -8.53
CA ASP A 38 2.77 4.25 -9.97
C ASP A 38 1.29 4.07 -10.28
N ASN A 39 0.71 5.04 -10.97
CA ASN A 39 -0.72 5.03 -11.33
C ASN A 39 -0.98 4.48 -12.74
N ALA A 40 0.06 4.10 -13.46
CA ALA A 40 -0.06 3.63 -14.84
C ALA A 40 0.96 2.52 -15.11
N VAL A 41 0.85 1.45 -14.37
CA VAL A 41 1.74 0.29 -14.49
C VAL A 41 1.62 -0.33 -15.88
N ALA A 42 2.75 -0.63 -16.49
CA ALA A 42 2.81 -1.29 -17.79
C ALA A 42 3.03 -2.78 -17.58
N ALA A 43 2.02 -3.58 -17.86
CA ALA A 43 2.14 -5.03 -17.78
C ALA A 43 3.09 -5.53 -18.88
N VAL A 44 4.00 -6.40 -18.52
CA VAL A 44 4.96 -7.00 -19.47
C VAL A 44 4.56 -8.43 -19.79
N GLU A 45 4.07 -9.16 -18.83
CA GLU A 45 3.63 -10.55 -18.99
C GLU A 45 2.38 -10.81 -18.18
N GLY A 46 1.46 -11.57 -18.75
CA GLY A 46 0.29 -12.08 -18.07
C GLY A 46 -0.77 -11.04 -17.76
N ASN A 47 -1.69 -11.41 -16.89
CA ASN A 47 -2.78 -10.56 -16.44
C ASN A 47 -2.35 -9.80 -15.18
N TRP A 48 -1.94 -8.55 -15.36
CA TRP A 48 -1.62 -7.71 -14.22
C TRP A 48 -2.90 -7.14 -13.61
N HIS A 49 -2.97 -7.06 -12.29
CA HIS A 49 -4.14 -6.55 -11.59
C HIS A 49 -4.05 -5.05 -11.36
N GLY A 50 -4.96 -4.30 -11.97
CA GLY A 50 -5.09 -2.87 -11.77
C GLY A 50 -4.00 -2.05 -12.45
N ALA A 51 -4.18 -0.72 -12.42
CA ALA A 51 -3.22 0.21 -13.01
C ALA A 51 -2.30 0.86 -11.98
N ARG A 52 -2.65 0.75 -10.70
CA ARG A 52 -1.89 1.40 -9.62
C ARG A 52 -1.09 0.37 -8.82
N LEU A 53 0.17 0.69 -8.59
CA LEU A 53 1.05 -0.13 -7.75
C LEU A 53 1.66 0.74 -6.68
N VAL A 54 1.58 0.29 -5.43
CA VAL A 54 2.26 0.92 -4.30
C VAL A 54 3.16 -0.12 -3.66
N ILE A 55 4.41 0.25 -3.41
CA ILE A 55 5.32 -0.58 -2.64
C ILE A 55 5.90 0.27 -1.51
N LEU A 56 5.71 -0.21 -0.29
CA LEU A 56 6.28 0.39 0.91
C LEU A 56 7.36 -0.52 1.45
N GLU A 57 8.50 0.05 1.79
CA GLU A 57 9.60 -0.69 2.40
C GLU A 57 9.62 -0.43 3.89
N PHE A 58 9.79 -1.48 4.68
CA PHE A 58 9.97 -1.39 6.13
C PHE A 58 11.26 -2.10 6.53
N GLU A 59 11.84 -1.67 7.62
CA GLU A 59 13.10 -2.20 8.16
C GLU A 59 12.98 -3.71 8.43
N ASP A 60 11.84 -4.13 8.96
CA ASP A 60 11.53 -5.53 9.25
C ASP A 60 10.01 -5.71 9.35
N GLU A 61 9.58 -6.94 9.57
CA GLU A 61 8.15 -7.24 9.67
C GLU A 61 7.51 -6.58 10.90
N GLY A 62 8.25 -6.45 11.99
CA GLY A 62 7.76 -5.75 13.18
C GLY A 62 7.43 -4.29 12.90
N ALA A 63 8.30 -3.59 12.15
CA ALA A 63 8.06 -2.21 11.75
C ALA A 63 6.81 -2.10 10.86
N PHE A 64 6.62 -3.05 9.93
CA PHE A 64 5.41 -3.10 9.12
C PHE A 64 4.17 -3.27 10.00
N ARG A 65 4.20 -4.19 10.94
CA ARG A 65 3.06 -4.46 11.81
C ARG A 65 2.73 -3.29 12.72
N GLU A 66 3.73 -2.60 13.23
CA GLU A 66 3.51 -1.39 14.02
C GLU A 66 2.69 -0.35 13.26
N TRP A 67 3.00 -0.17 11.98
CA TRP A 67 2.26 0.77 11.14
C TRP A 67 0.89 0.22 10.74
N TYR A 68 0.87 -1.00 10.19
CA TYR A 68 -0.36 -1.57 9.63
C TYR A 68 -1.44 -1.73 10.69
N ASP A 69 -1.05 -2.20 11.87
CA ASP A 69 -1.99 -2.46 12.97
C ASP A 69 -2.25 -1.23 13.84
N SER A 70 -1.61 -0.09 13.53
CA SER A 70 -1.86 1.14 14.28
C SER A 70 -3.33 1.57 14.16
N PRO A 71 -3.91 2.14 15.23
CA PRO A 71 -5.29 2.65 15.16
C PRO A 71 -5.47 3.69 14.05
N GLU A 72 -4.47 4.52 13.81
CA GLU A 72 -4.50 5.56 12.78
C GLU A 72 -4.62 4.95 11.40
N TYR A 73 -3.81 3.94 11.08
CA TYR A 73 -3.90 3.30 9.76
C TYR A 73 -5.18 2.48 9.63
N GLN A 74 -5.58 1.78 10.68
CA GLN A 74 -6.79 0.97 10.65
C GLN A 74 -8.05 1.80 10.41
N LYS A 75 -8.05 3.08 10.78
CA LYS A 75 -9.15 4.01 10.45
C LYS A 75 -9.16 4.37 8.95
N ALA A 76 -7.99 4.44 8.33
CA ALA A 76 -7.88 4.77 6.91
C ALA A 76 -8.20 3.57 6.01
N LEU A 77 -7.82 2.37 6.41
CA LEU A 77 -7.90 1.17 5.58
C LEU A 77 -9.27 0.91 4.95
N PRO A 78 -10.41 1.05 5.68
CA PRO A 78 -11.72 0.84 5.07
C PRO A 78 -11.99 1.75 3.87
N LEU A 79 -11.44 2.95 3.86
CA LEU A 79 -11.59 3.87 2.73
C LEU A 79 -10.92 3.32 1.47
N ARG A 80 -9.72 2.72 1.62
CA ARG A 80 -9.04 2.09 0.49
C ARG A 80 -9.81 0.87 -0.02
N LEU A 81 -10.27 0.03 0.90
CA LEU A 81 -11.00 -1.19 0.53
C LEU A 81 -12.32 -0.87 -0.17
N ALA A 82 -12.96 0.25 0.18
CA ALA A 82 -14.20 0.68 -0.46
C ALA A 82 -13.96 1.32 -1.84
N ALA A 83 -12.79 1.93 -2.06
CA ALA A 83 -12.49 2.69 -3.27
C ALA A 83 -11.76 1.88 -4.33
N THR A 84 -11.22 0.72 -3.99
CA THR A 84 -10.38 -0.09 -4.87
C THR A 84 -10.73 -1.56 -4.76
N ASP A 85 -10.39 -2.30 -5.82
CA ASP A 85 -10.20 -3.74 -5.74
C ASP A 85 -8.70 -3.96 -5.60
N SER A 86 -8.24 -4.24 -4.38
CA SER A 86 -6.81 -4.34 -4.07
C SER A 86 -6.39 -5.75 -3.76
N ARG A 87 -5.14 -6.04 -4.11
CA ARG A 87 -4.45 -7.26 -3.72
C ARG A 87 -3.14 -6.84 -3.08
N ALA A 88 -2.91 -7.31 -1.86
CA ALA A 88 -1.74 -6.88 -1.10
C ALA A 88 -1.01 -8.07 -0.51
N ALA A 89 0.30 -7.97 -0.46
CA ALA A 89 1.15 -9.01 0.10
C ALA A 89 2.38 -8.39 0.74
N LEU A 90 2.92 -9.07 1.72
CA LEU A 90 4.20 -8.71 2.32
C LEU A 90 5.25 -9.69 1.82
N THR A 91 6.37 -9.17 1.32
CA THR A 91 7.47 -9.99 0.83
C THR A 91 8.79 -9.54 1.44
N ARG A 92 9.79 -10.40 1.37
CA ARG A 92 11.12 -10.12 1.93
C ARG A 92 12.06 -9.67 0.85
N GLY A 93 12.95 -8.73 1.20
CA GLY A 93 14.03 -8.31 0.33
C GLY A 93 15.20 -9.29 0.36
N LEU A 94 16.19 -9.02 -0.48
CA LEU A 94 17.36 -9.89 -0.61
C LEU A 94 18.35 -9.74 0.54
N GLY A 95 18.37 -8.63 1.16
CA GLY A 95 19.28 -8.33 2.22
C GLY A 95 18.62 -8.13 3.54
#